data_c8c1c96079186adc46bea8b458e11453
#
_entry.id   c8c1c96079186adc46bea8b458e11453
#
_cell.length_a   1.000
_cell.length_b   1.000
_cell.length_c   1.000
_cell.angle_alpha   90.00
_cell.angle_beta   90.00
_cell.angle_gamma   90.00
#
_symmetry.space_group_name_H-M   'P 1'
#
loop_
_entity.id
_entity.type
_entity.pdbx_description
1 polymer ?
#
loop_
_entity_poly.entity_id
_entity_poly.type
_entity_poly.pdbx_seq_one_letter_code
_entity_poly.pdbx_strand_id
1 'polypeptide(L)'
;MSAADLSGVSGWSAQKIEDFLARCKIAEEKVVFIRNTAFAKDKAAVLRFLHITERDFPDTFFSIKIEPSALDAEICRAASFLSCSIELDFTLSGADGKTFFDKKLYSRRAALLNTASLVFGVHLFYADTDGDSLKTFCDRLDFTANLYPNHIDFEQTESSENETHPTHVTALFSAADIRRARNIAFACRTFYSAGRAVPWFLAVLKPLKIQASRFFADFAEWQRLGSCDFRSGFTPEDVPHSEIEKMQLSFLKTKYDEKRLSHLFAVVRNIVRLNGAFARLSGEGEECVIETDFNPDDLLSPESSDIAAFANNVCMEKCAVKIFAGDDGPDYKIL
;
A
#
# COMPACT_ATOMS: atom_id res chain seq x y z
N MET A 1 -18.79 -3.52 9.20
CA MET A 1 -18.79 -3.34 7.73
C MET A 1 -19.09 -4.67 7.11
N SER A 2 -20.22 -4.84 6.43
CA SER A 2 -20.52 -6.09 5.73
C SER A 2 -19.75 -6.05 4.41
N ALA A 3 -18.74 -6.90 4.28
CA ALA A 3 -18.10 -7.13 3.00
C ALA A 3 -19.04 -8.00 2.16
N ALA A 4 -19.55 -7.48 1.07
CA ALA A 4 -20.27 -8.29 0.10
C ALA A 4 -19.24 -9.17 -0.65
N ASP A 5 -18.93 -10.33 -0.09
CA ASP A 5 -17.98 -11.27 -0.68
C ASP A 5 -18.67 -12.13 -1.74
N LEU A 6 -18.14 -12.11 -2.95
CA LEU A 6 -18.61 -12.88 -4.09
C LEU A 6 -17.81 -14.15 -4.33
N SER A 7 -17.15 -14.70 -3.33
CA SER A 7 -16.22 -15.82 -3.45
C SER A 7 -16.80 -17.13 -4.01
N GLY A 8 -18.11 -17.31 -4.08
CA GLY A 8 -18.74 -18.59 -4.43
C GLY A 8 -19.34 -18.74 -5.83
N VAL A 9 -19.16 -17.78 -6.75
CA VAL A 9 -19.89 -17.80 -8.05
C VAL A 9 -19.02 -18.30 -9.19
N SER A 10 -19.34 -19.46 -9.75
CA SER A 10 -18.73 -19.95 -11.00
C SER A 10 -19.29 -19.17 -12.20
N GLY A 11 -18.45 -18.37 -12.85
CA GLY A 11 -18.76 -17.61 -14.07
C GLY A 11 -19.60 -16.34 -13.82
N TRP A 12 -19.26 -15.26 -14.52
CA TRP A 12 -19.91 -13.95 -14.42
C TRP A 12 -20.75 -13.67 -15.65
N SER A 13 -22.07 -13.78 -15.51
CA SER A 13 -23.01 -13.25 -16.51
C SER A 13 -23.34 -11.79 -16.20
N ALA A 14 -23.80 -11.06 -17.22
CA ALA A 14 -24.33 -9.72 -17.06
C ALA A 14 -25.38 -9.63 -15.94
N GLN A 15 -26.31 -10.60 -15.90
CA GLN A 15 -27.36 -10.67 -14.90
C GLN A 15 -26.81 -10.79 -13.46
N LYS A 16 -25.76 -11.61 -13.27
CA LYS A 16 -25.15 -11.77 -11.94
C LYS A 16 -24.50 -10.48 -11.42
N ILE A 17 -23.88 -9.70 -12.31
CA ILE A 17 -23.33 -8.37 -11.96
C ILE A 17 -24.47 -7.44 -11.53
N GLU A 18 -25.53 -7.38 -12.30
CA GLU A 18 -26.70 -6.52 -12.01
C GLU A 18 -27.38 -6.93 -10.70
N ASP A 19 -27.62 -8.22 -10.48
CA ASP A 19 -28.21 -8.76 -9.26
C ASP A 19 -27.33 -8.47 -8.01
N PHE A 20 -26.01 -8.54 -8.17
CA PHE A 20 -25.08 -8.19 -7.10
C PHE A 20 -25.14 -6.70 -6.78
N LEU A 21 -25.05 -5.84 -7.79
CA LEU A 21 -25.10 -4.39 -7.60
C LEU A 21 -26.44 -3.94 -7.04
N ALA A 22 -27.54 -4.56 -7.46
CA ALA A 22 -28.88 -4.30 -6.90
C ALA A 22 -28.92 -4.60 -5.38
N ARG A 23 -28.26 -5.68 -4.92
CA ARG A 23 -28.15 -6.00 -3.48
C ARG A 23 -27.31 -4.97 -2.73
N CYS A 24 -26.17 -4.56 -3.30
CA CYS A 24 -25.32 -3.52 -2.71
C CYS A 24 -26.11 -2.20 -2.55
N LYS A 25 -26.93 -1.84 -3.54
CA LYS A 25 -27.76 -0.65 -3.50
C LYS A 25 -28.86 -0.73 -2.43
N ILE A 26 -29.52 -1.88 -2.28
CA ILE A 26 -30.52 -2.11 -1.23
C ILE A 26 -29.92 -2.05 0.16
N ALA A 27 -28.67 -2.57 0.32
CA ALA A 27 -27.95 -2.57 1.57
C ALA A 27 -27.26 -1.22 1.90
N GLU A 28 -27.32 -0.24 0.98
CA GLU A 28 -26.66 1.08 1.09
C GLU A 28 -25.14 0.95 1.42
N GLU A 29 -24.48 -0.04 0.82
CA GLU A 29 -23.06 -0.30 1.08
C GLU A 29 -22.20 0.86 0.60
N LYS A 30 -21.34 1.37 1.49
CA LYS A 30 -20.40 2.46 1.18
C LYS A 30 -19.04 1.97 0.70
N VAL A 31 -18.68 0.72 1.06
CA VAL A 31 -17.42 0.07 0.65
C VAL A 31 -17.73 -1.34 0.19
N VAL A 32 -17.33 -1.67 -1.03
CA VAL A 32 -17.60 -2.97 -1.65
C VAL A 32 -16.30 -3.62 -2.11
N PHE A 33 -16.06 -4.86 -1.70
CA PHE A 33 -14.89 -5.65 -2.10
C PHE A 33 -15.25 -6.69 -3.14
N ILE A 34 -14.55 -6.69 -4.28
CA ILE A 34 -14.72 -7.64 -5.37
C ILE A 34 -13.47 -8.52 -5.46
N ARG A 35 -13.52 -9.71 -4.87
CA ARG A 35 -12.36 -10.63 -4.77
C ARG A 35 -12.52 -11.93 -5.57
N ASN A 36 -13.49 -12.00 -6.47
CA ASN A 36 -13.76 -13.22 -7.25
C ASN A 36 -12.73 -13.44 -8.37
N THR A 37 -12.05 -14.59 -8.34
CA THR A 37 -10.98 -14.92 -9.29
C THR A 37 -11.47 -15.08 -10.74
N ALA A 38 -12.68 -15.59 -10.95
CA ALA A 38 -13.25 -15.74 -12.31
C ALA A 38 -13.59 -14.36 -12.89
N PHE A 39 -14.13 -13.45 -12.07
CA PHE A 39 -14.36 -12.05 -12.44
C PHE A 39 -13.05 -11.34 -12.77
N ALA A 40 -12.04 -11.47 -11.91
CA ALA A 40 -10.75 -10.80 -12.05
C ALA A 40 -10.04 -11.10 -13.39
N LYS A 41 -10.34 -12.26 -14.01
CA LYS A 41 -9.80 -12.72 -15.30
C LYS A 41 -10.64 -12.33 -16.51
N ASP A 42 -11.88 -11.94 -16.29
CA ASP A 42 -12.85 -11.64 -17.37
C ASP A 42 -12.91 -10.14 -17.63
N LYS A 43 -12.10 -9.67 -18.59
CA LYS A 43 -12.05 -8.25 -18.97
C LYS A 43 -13.44 -7.68 -19.31
N ALA A 44 -14.28 -8.43 -20.01
CA ALA A 44 -15.60 -7.94 -20.42
C ALA A 44 -16.52 -7.76 -19.20
N ALA A 45 -16.46 -8.68 -18.22
CA ALA A 45 -17.18 -8.58 -16.97
C ALA A 45 -16.71 -7.37 -16.15
N VAL A 46 -15.38 -7.17 -16.04
CA VAL A 46 -14.78 -6.02 -15.35
C VAL A 46 -15.23 -4.71 -15.98
N LEU A 47 -15.11 -4.54 -17.29
CA LEU A 47 -15.53 -3.30 -17.98
C LEU A 47 -17.02 -3.03 -17.81
N ARG A 48 -17.87 -4.07 -17.94
CA ARG A 48 -19.32 -3.93 -17.71
C ARG A 48 -19.61 -3.47 -16.29
N PHE A 49 -18.94 -4.08 -15.30
CA PHE A 49 -19.07 -3.69 -13.90
C PHE A 49 -18.69 -2.21 -13.70
N LEU A 50 -17.52 -1.78 -14.19
CA LEU A 50 -17.04 -0.41 -14.08
C LEU A 50 -18.02 0.60 -14.69
N HIS A 51 -18.58 0.34 -15.86
CA HIS A 51 -19.55 1.22 -16.51
C HIS A 51 -20.90 1.31 -15.76
N ILE A 52 -21.34 0.22 -15.14
CA ILE A 52 -22.58 0.27 -14.33
C ILE A 52 -22.34 1.05 -13.04
N THR A 53 -21.22 0.80 -12.37
CA THR A 53 -20.88 1.44 -11.09
C THR A 53 -20.61 2.93 -11.24
N GLU A 54 -19.96 3.37 -12.31
CA GLU A 54 -19.79 4.79 -12.64
C GLU A 54 -21.12 5.55 -12.66
N ARG A 55 -22.14 4.95 -13.27
CA ARG A 55 -23.46 5.58 -13.41
C ARG A 55 -24.31 5.54 -12.14
N ASP A 56 -24.29 4.39 -11.44
CA ASP A 56 -25.32 4.06 -10.45
C ASP A 56 -24.81 4.13 -8.99
N PHE A 57 -23.49 4.30 -8.76
CA PHE A 57 -22.86 4.24 -7.44
C PHE A 57 -21.80 5.33 -7.20
N PRO A 58 -22.13 6.62 -7.35
CA PRO A 58 -21.14 7.71 -7.27
C PRO A 58 -20.50 7.86 -5.88
N ASP A 59 -21.21 7.44 -4.81
CA ASP A 59 -20.78 7.60 -3.41
C ASP A 59 -20.23 6.30 -2.78
N THR A 60 -20.00 5.26 -3.59
CA THR A 60 -19.51 3.96 -3.12
C THR A 60 -18.07 3.76 -3.53
N PHE A 61 -17.23 3.38 -2.55
CA PHE A 61 -15.85 2.98 -2.83
C PHE A 61 -15.79 1.49 -3.18
N PHE A 62 -15.07 1.16 -4.25
CA PHE A 62 -14.88 -0.23 -4.70
C PHE A 62 -13.42 -0.65 -4.59
N SER A 63 -13.12 -1.75 -3.88
CA SER A 63 -11.84 -2.45 -3.95
C SER A 63 -12.00 -3.63 -4.91
N ILE A 64 -11.32 -3.56 -6.07
CA ILE A 64 -11.58 -4.44 -7.21
C ILE A 64 -10.35 -5.25 -7.53
N LYS A 65 -10.41 -6.57 -7.28
CA LYS A 65 -9.36 -7.49 -7.68
C LYS A 65 -9.39 -7.71 -9.19
N ILE A 66 -8.26 -7.46 -9.85
CA ILE A 66 -8.07 -7.68 -11.28
C ILE A 66 -6.82 -8.54 -11.47
N GLU A 67 -6.93 -9.57 -12.31
CA GLU A 67 -5.78 -10.38 -12.71
C GLU A 67 -4.79 -9.50 -13.50
N PRO A 68 -3.49 -9.49 -13.20
CA PRO A 68 -2.53 -8.65 -13.91
C PRO A 68 -2.52 -8.86 -15.44
N SER A 69 -2.83 -10.07 -15.92
CA SER A 69 -2.94 -10.38 -17.35
C SER A 69 -4.14 -9.70 -18.03
N ALA A 70 -5.24 -9.47 -17.30
CA ALA A 70 -6.46 -8.84 -17.79
C ALA A 70 -6.41 -7.30 -17.76
N LEU A 71 -5.58 -6.72 -16.88
CA LEU A 71 -5.48 -5.27 -16.70
C LEU A 71 -4.83 -4.60 -17.94
N ASP A 72 -5.48 -3.61 -18.50
CA ASP A 72 -4.97 -2.81 -19.61
C ASP A 72 -5.41 -1.34 -19.54
N ALA A 73 -5.03 -0.55 -20.53
CA ALA A 73 -5.34 0.89 -20.58
C ALA A 73 -6.85 1.19 -20.66
N GLU A 74 -7.66 0.28 -21.20
CA GLU A 74 -9.12 0.46 -21.29
C GLU A 74 -9.77 0.32 -19.91
N ILE A 75 -9.37 -0.71 -19.15
CA ILE A 75 -9.80 -0.89 -17.75
C ILE A 75 -9.35 0.29 -16.90
N CYS A 76 -8.07 0.72 -17.01
CA CYS A 76 -7.57 1.86 -16.25
C CYS A 76 -8.38 3.13 -16.54
N ARG A 77 -8.73 3.38 -17.81
CA ARG A 77 -9.57 4.53 -18.19
C ARG A 77 -10.98 4.43 -17.60
N ALA A 78 -11.60 3.26 -17.66
CA ALA A 78 -12.94 3.07 -17.08
C ALA A 78 -12.91 3.23 -15.54
N ALA A 79 -11.86 2.73 -14.88
CA ALA A 79 -11.71 2.85 -13.44
C ALA A 79 -11.42 4.28 -12.96
N SER A 80 -10.79 5.15 -13.79
CA SER A 80 -10.43 6.52 -13.38
C SER A 80 -11.62 7.45 -13.14
N PHE A 81 -12.83 7.04 -13.51
CA PHE A 81 -14.08 7.76 -13.21
C PHE A 81 -14.74 7.31 -11.91
N LEU A 82 -14.15 6.35 -11.20
CA LEU A 82 -14.71 5.74 -10.01
C LEU A 82 -13.89 6.03 -8.76
N SER A 83 -14.56 6.08 -7.61
CA SER A 83 -13.90 5.98 -6.31
C SER A 83 -13.53 4.52 -6.06
N CYS A 84 -12.33 4.10 -6.49
CA CYS A 84 -11.91 2.71 -6.38
C CYS A 84 -10.42 2.52 -6.13
N SER A 85 -10.09 1.32 -5.64
CA SER A 85 -8.73 0.76 -5.61
C SER A 85 -8.68 -0.49 -6.47
N ILE A 86 -7.62 -0.64 -7.26
CA ILE A 86 -7.34 -1.84 -8.05
C ILE A 86 -6.39 -2.76 -7.28
N GLU A 87 -6.80 -3.99 -7.02
CA GLU A 87 -6.02 -4.96 -6.26
C GLU A 87 -5.39 -5.99 -7.19
N LEU A 88 -4.07 -6.15 -7.10
CA LEU A 88 -3.30 -7.05 -7.95
C LEU A 88 -2.62 -8.13 -7.11
N ASP A 89 -2.80 -9.40 -7.46
CA ASP A 89 -2.01 -10.48 -6.88
C ASP A 89 -0.65 -10.58 -7.61
N PHE A 90 0.42 -10.48 -6.86
CA PHE A 90 1.77 -10.72 -7.35
C PHE A 90 2.23 -12.10 -6.90
N THR A 91 1.92 -13.09 -7.73
CA THR A 91 2.17 -14.52 -7.45
C THR A 91 3.46 -15.02 -8.09
N LEU A 92 3.99 -16.11 -7.52
CA LEU A 92 4.97 -16.95 -8.19
C LEU A 92 4.23 -17.92 -9.13
N SER A 93 4.62 -17.95 -10.39
CA SER A 93 4.19 -19.01 -11.31
C SER A 93 5.24 -20.09 -11.37
N GLY A 94 4.80 -21.35 -11.37
CA GLY A 94 5.69 -22.51 -11.46
C GLY A 94 5.35 -23.33 -12.72
N ALA A 95 6.37 -23.59 -13.56
CA ALA A 95 6.31 -24.60 -14.59
C ALA A 95 7.62 -25.40 -14.53
N ASP A 96 7.54 -26.72 -14.61
CA ASP A 96 8.69 -27.63 -14.63
C ASP A 96 9.66 -27.48 -13.44
N GLY A 97 9.12 -27.22 -12.23
CA GLY A 97 9.91 -27.09 -10.99
C GLY A 97 10.72 -25.79 -10.89
N LYS A 98 10.54 -24.84 -11.81
CA LYS A 98 11.12 -23.50 -11.73
C LYS A 98 10.05 -22.49 -11.36
N THR A 99 10.27 -21.78 -10.26
CA THR A 99 9.45 -20.63 -9.87
C THR A 99 9.89 -19.38 -10.61
N PHE A 100 8.92 -18.66 -11.16
CA PHE A 100 9.14 -17.44 -11.92
C PHE A 100 8.26 -16.31 -11.38
N PHE A 101 8.85 -15.14 -11.19
CA PHE A 101 8.16 -13.91 -10.83
C PHE A 101 8.23 -12.91 -11.99
N ASP A 102 7.10 -12.62 -12.65
CA ASP A 102 7.07 -11.80 -13.86
C ASP A 102 7.19 -10.30 -13.57
N LYS A 103 8.39 -9.86 -13.21
CA LYS A 103 8.70 -8.44 -12.98
C LYS A 103 8.32 -7.55 -14.15
N LYS A 104 8.42 -8.05 -15.40
CA LYS A 104 8.12 -7.25 -16.59
C LYS A 104 6.63 -6.99 -16.74
N LEU A 105 5.80 -8.01 -16.50
CA LEU A 105 4.34 -7.87 -16.47
C LEU A 105 3.94 -6.88 -15.38
N TYR A 106 4.36 -7.12 -14.15
CA TYR A 106 3.98 -6.31 -12.98
C TYR A 106 4.42 -4.85 -13.12
N SER A 107 5.65 -4.57 -13.61
CA SER A 107 6.10 -3.21 -13.88
C SER A 107 5.22 -2.49 -14.91
N ARG A 108 4.82 -3.18 -15.98
CA ARG A 108 3.94 -2.60 -17.01
C ARG A 108 2.56 -2.27 -16.45
N ARG A 109 2.00 -3.13 -15.59
CA ARG A 109 0.67 -2.93 -15.00
C ARG A 109 0.68 -1.80 -13.98
N ALA A 110 1.67 -1.77 -13.10
CA ALA A 110 1.85 -0.65 -12.18
C ALA A 110 2.06 0.69 -12.91
N ALA A 111 2.82 0.70 -14.02
CA ALA A 111 2.98 1.90 -14.83
C ALA A 111 1.66 2.41 -15.43
N LEU A 112 0.77 1.51 -15.88
CA LEU A 112 -0.57 1.89 -16.37
C LEU A 112 -1.41 2.55 -15.25
N LEU A 113 -1.42 1.95 -14.06
CA LEU A 113 -2.17 2.45 -12.91
C LEU A 113 -1.63 3.81 -12.44
N ASN A 114 -0.31 3.94 -12.30
CA ASN A 114 0.34 5.21 -11.94
C ASN A 114 0.07 6.32 -12.98
N THR A 115 0.14 5.99 -14.28
CA THR A 115 -0.16 6.96 -15.36
C THR A 115 -1.61 7.40 -15.34
N ALA A 116 -2.53 6.54 -14.95
CA ALA A 116 -3.95 6.85 -14.79
C ALA A 116 -4.29 7.48 -13.42
N SER A 117 -3.29 7.71 -12.56
CA SER A 117 -3.46 8.21 -11.18
C SER A 117 -4.44 7.39 -10.34
N LEU A 118 -4.50 6.08 -10.60
CA LEU A 118 -5.38 5.17 -9.89
C LEU A 118 -4.75 4.71 -8.57
N VAL A 119 -5.57 4.65 -7.52
CA VAL A 119 -5.21 3.97 -6.29
C VAL A 119 -5.10 2.47 -6.56
N PHE A 120 -4.02 1.85 -6.15
CA PHE A 120 -3.87 0.40 -6.28
C PHE A 120 -3.11 -0.23 -5.12
N GLY A 121 -3.48 -1.46 -4.82
CA GLY A 121 -2.83 -2.33 -3.85
C GLY A 121 -2.18 -3.53 -4.51
N VAL A 122 -1.22 -4.11 -3.82
CA VAL A 122 -0.57 -5.35 -4.22
C VAL A 122 -0.66 -6.36 -3.10
N HIS A 123 -1.14 -7.56 -3.42
CA HIS A 123 -1.10 -8.71 -2.54
C HIS A 123 0.14 -9.55 -2.83
N LEU A 124 1.00 -9.69 -1.84
CA LEU A 124 2.17 -10.56 -1.86
C LEU A 124 1.92 -11.82 -1.02
N PHE A 125 2.27 -12.95 -1.59
CA PHE A 125 2.19 -14.23 -0.90
C PHE A 125 3.58 -14.63 -0.40
N TYR A 126 3.65 -15.35 0.72
CA TYR A 126 4.88 -15.98 1.18
C TYR A 126 4.62 -17.44 1.54
N ALA A 127 5.63 -18.26 1.38
CA ALA A 127 5.51 -19.72 1.40
C ALA A 127 4.45 -20.25 0.39
N ASP A 128 4.36 -19.57 -0.78
CA ASP A 128 3.34 -19.78 -1.81
C ASP A 128 3.56 -21.08 -2.60
N THR A 129 4.81 -21.43 -2.83
CA THR A 129 5.18 -22.63 -3.58
C THR A 129 6.43 -23.28 -2.96
N ASP A 130 6.71 -24.54 -3.31
CA ASP A 130 7.92 -25.27 -2.86
C ASP A 130 9.22 -24.58 -3.26
N GLY A 131 9.20 -23.72 -4.28
CA GLY A 131 10.33 -22.94 -4.74
C GLY A 131 10.47 -21.57 -4.06
N ASP A 132 9.55 -21.19 -3.18
CA ASP A 132 9.62 -19.92 -2.44
C ASP A 132 10.62 -20.02 -1.25
N SER A 133 11.17 -18.87 -0.88
CA SER A 133 12.11 -18.74 0.25
C SER A 133 11.99 -17.34 0.86
N LEU A 134 12.51 -17.14 2.05
CA LEU A 134 12.58 -15.79 2.65
C LEU A 134 13.32 -14.81 1.74
N LYS A 135 14.35 -15.26 1.02
CA LYS A 135 15.08 -14.42 0.08
C LYS A 135 14.19 -13.98 -1.08
N THR A 136 13.49 -14.93 -1.75
CA THR A 136 12.60 -14.61 -2.87
C THR A 136 11.43 -13.74 -2.43
N PHE A 137 10.90 -13.93 -1.24
CA PHE A 137 9.91 -13.05 -0.63
C PHE A 137 10.45 -11.62 -0.46
N CYS A 138 11.63 -11.45 0.14
CA CYS A 138 12.28 -10.15 0.29
C CYS A 138 12.54 -9.48 -1.06
N ASP A 139 13.04 -10.22 -2.06
CA ASP A 139 13.30 -9.71 -3.41
C ASP A 139 12.01 -9.25 -4.13
N ARG A 140 10.85 -9.91 -3.87
CA ARG A 140 9.54 -9.48 -4.36
C ARG A 140 9.04 -8.23 -3.64
N LEU A 141 9.19 -8.17 -2.32
CA LEU A 141 8.81 -6.99 -1.54
C LEU A 141 9.62 -5.76 -1.95
N ASP A 142 10.94 -5.91 -2.13
CA ASP A 142 11.80 -4.83 -2.61
C ASP A 142 11.39 -4.35 -4.00
N PHE A 143 11.07 -5.28 -4.89
CA PHE A 143 10.56 -4.95 -6.21
C PHE A 143 9.21 -4.23 -6.14
N THR A 144 8.27 -4.74 -5.35
CA THR A 144 6.92 -4.19 -5.21
C THR A 144 6.94 -2.76 -4.65
N ALA A 145 7.73 -2.51 -3.61
CA ALA A 145 7.84 -1.16 -3.04
C ALA A 145 8.31 -0.11 -4.07
N ASN A 146 9.13 -0.51 -5.06
CA ASN A 146 9.58 0.37 -6.15
C ASN A 146 8.51 0.65 -7.23
N LEU A 147 7.36 0.01 -7.15
CA LEU A 147 6.23 0.25 -8.06
C LEU A 147 5.24 1.31 -7.55
N TYR A 148 5.44 1.82 -6.34
CA TYR A 148 4.60 2.82 -5.68
C TYR A 148 3.13 2.40 -5.47
N PRO A 149 2.82 1.16 -5.02
CA PRO A 149 1.46 0.82 -4.66
C PRO A 149 1.02 1.62 -3.43
N ASN A 150 -0.26 1.96 -3.33
CA ASN A 150 -0.80 2.68 -2.18
C ASN A 150 -0.78 1.84 -0.91
N HIS A 151 -0.93 0.52 -1.06
CA HIS A 151 -0.76 -0.45 0.02
C HIS A 151 -0.17 -1.77 -0.48
N ILE A 152 0.46 -2.50 0.43
CA ILE A 152 0.99 -3.84 0.20
C ILE A 152 0.40 -4.74 1.27
N ASP A 153 -0.43 -5.68 0.84
CA ASP A 153 -1.01 -6.70 1.70
C ASP A 153 -0.30 -8.03 1.54
N PHE A 154 -0.41 -8.86 2.56
CA PHE A 154 0.32 -10.12 2.62
C PHE A 154 -0.62 -11.25 3.00
N GLU A 155 -0.57 -12.32 2.23
CA GLU A 155 -1.29 -13.55 2.52
C GLU A 155 -0.31 -14.70 2.62
N GLN A 156 -0.51 -15.54 3.64
CA GLN A 156 0.11 -16.85 3.70
C GLN A 156 -0.80 -17.81 2.94
N THR A 157 -0.25 -18.58 2.01
CA THR A 157 -1.02 -19.56 1.25
C THR A 157 -1.63 -20.60 2.21
N GLU A 158 -2.92 -20.73 2.11
CA GLU A 158 -3.88 -21.41 2.97
C GLU A 158 -3.35 -22.25 4.14
N SER A 159 -3.74 -21.87 5.32
CA SER A 159 -3.90 -22.81 6.42
C SER A 159 -5.05 -22.39 7.30
N SER A 160 -5.83 -23.40 7.68
CA SER A 160 -6.97 -23.30 8.57
C SER A 160 -6.74 -22.40 9.79
N GLU A 161 -7.79 -21.74 10.23
CA GLU A 161 -7.90 -20.78 11.33
C GLU A 161 -7.37 -21.22 12.73
N ASN A 162 -6.61 -22.31 12.85
CA ASN A 162 -6.02 -22.80 14.10
C ASN A 162 -4.50 -22.63 14.12
N GLU A 163 -4.08 -21.47 14.49
CA GLU A 163 -2.75 -20.89 14.29
C GLU A 163 -1.70 -21.20 15.36
N THR A 164 -1.48 -22.38 15.74
CA THR A 164 -0.31 -22.67 16.58
C THR A 164 0.93 -23.15 15.82
N HIS A 165 0.79 -23.53 14.55
CA HIS A 165 1.90 -24.02 13.73
C HIS A 165 1.85 -23.48 12.29
N PRO A 166 2.99 -23.04 11.70
CA PRO A 166 3.07 -22.66 10.29
C PRO A 166 2.82 -23.89 9.42
N THR A 167 1.79 -23.85 8.58
CA THR A 167 1.25 -25.03 7.91
C THR A 167 1.95 -25.44 6.62
N HIS A 168 2.77 -24.57 6.01
CA HIS A 168 3.56 -24.87 4.84
C HIS A 168 5.05 -24.57 5.03
N VAL A 169 5.71 -25.44 5.81
CA VAL A 169 7.18 -25.47 5.87
C VAL A 169 7.67 -26.26 4.66
N THR A 170 8.46 -25.62 3.82
CA THR A 170 9.14 -26.28 2.68
C THR A 170 10.63 -26.44 2.98
N ALA A 171 11.35 -27.16 2.13
CA ALA A 171 12.79 -27.29 2.24
C ALA A 171 13.53 -25.93 2.13
N LEU A 172 12.94 -24.95 1.43
CA LEU A 172 13.52 -23.63 1.18
C LEU A 172 12.95 -22.53 2.07
N PHE A 173 11.80 -22.78 2.74
CA PHE A 173 11.13 -21.82 3.60
C PHE A 173 10.84 -22.45 4.97
N SER A 174 11.79 -22.30 5.88
CA SER A 174 11.69 -22.90 7.22
C SER A 174 10.62 -22.21 8.08
N ALA A 175 10.17 -22.87 9.17
CA ALA A 175 9.27 -22.25 10.14
C ALA A 175 9.84 -20.96 10.75
N ALA A 176 11.16 -20.86 10.89
CA ALA A 176 11.81 -19.62 11.33
C ALA A 176 11.71 -18.51 10.28
N ASP A 177 11.84 -18.87 9.00
CA ASP A 177 11.73 -17.91 7.90
C ASP A 177 10.30 -17.45 7.69
N ILE A 178 9.31 -18.33 7.87
CA ILE A 178 7.88 -17.95 7.87
C ILE A 178 7.60 -16.91 8.97
N ARG A 179 8.12 -17.13 10.18
CA ARG A 179 7.98 -16.14 11.27
C ARG A 179 8.64 -14.80 10.94
N ARG A 180 9.81 -14.82 10.27
CA ARG A 180 10.48 -13.60 9.82
C ARG A 180 9.68 -12.89 8.74
N ALA A 181 9.17 -13.62 7.74
CA ALA A 181 8.31 -13.07 6.69
C ALA A 181 7.06 -12.42 7.28
N ARG A 182 6.39 -13.08 8.24
CA ARG A 182 5.23 -12.52 8.97
C ARG A 182 5.59 -11.23 9.69
N ASN A 183 6.72 -11.16 10.37
CA ASN A 183 7.15 -9.94 11.06
C ASN A 183 7.42 -8.79 10.06
N ILE A 184 8.09 -9.09 8.94
CA ILE A 184 8.36 -8.12 7.86
C ILE A 184 7.04 -7.64 7.24
N ALA A 185 6.13 -8.55 6.96
CA ALA A 185 4.80 -8.26 6.42
C ALA A 185 4.00 -7.33 7.34
N PHE A 186 3.96 -7.65 8.64
CA PHE A 186 3.31 -6.80 9.64
C PHE A 186 3.96 -5.41 9.74
N ALA A 187 5.27 -5.36 9.74
CA ALA A 187 6.02 -4.10 9.77
C ALA A 187 5.75 -3.25 8.52
N CYS A 188 5.71 -3.86 7.34
CA CYS A 188 5.34 -3.19 6.10
C CYS A 188 3.90 -2.66 6.15
N ARG A 189 2.95 -3.48 6.57
CA ARG A 189 1.54 -3.08 6.74
C ARG A 189 1.41 -1.89 7.70
N THR A 190 2.11 -1.91 8.84
CA THR A 190 2.09 -0.80 9.80
C THR A 190 2.73 0.46 9.23
N PHE A 191 3.98 0.34 8.75
CA PHE A 191 4.77 1.51 8.38
C PHE A 191 4.35 2.11 7.03
N TYR A 192 4.10 1.24 6.03
CA TYR A 192 3.87 1.66 4.66
C TYR A 192 2.38 1.83 4.36
N SER A 193 1.55 0.79 4.58
CA SER A 193 0.13 0.81 4.22
C SER A 193 -0.68 1.67 5.19
N ALA A 194 -0.74 1.32 6.48
CA ALA A 194 -1.44 2.10 7.50
C ALA A 194 -0.77 3.46 7.75
N GLY A 195 0.55 3.54 7.63
CA GLY A 195 1.32 4.78 7.70
C GLY A 195 1.28 5.63 6.44
N ARG A 196 0.56 5.23 5.39
CA ARG A 196 0.34 5.98 4.13
C ARG A 196 1.63 6.55 3.55
N ALA A 197 2.69 5.72 3.53
CA ALA A 197 4.04 6.19 3.26
C ALA A 197 4.40 6.29 1.77
N VAL A 198 3.51 5.85 0.86
CA VAL A 198 3.79 5.78 -0.59
C VAL A 198 4.41 7.05 -1.18
N PRO A 199 3.98 8.28 -0.84
CA PRO A 199 4.50 9.49 -1.49
C PRO A 199 5.97 9.77 -1.18
N TRP A 200 6.49 9.30 -0.05
CA TRP A 200 7.80 9.68 0.46
C TRP A 200 8.73 8.51 0.81
N PHE A 201 8.23 7.28 0.87
CA PHE A 201 8.98 6.13 1.38
C PHE A 201 10.32 5.90 0.68
N LEU A 202 10.32 5.87 -0.65
CA LEU A 202 11.55 5.63 -1.41
C LEU A 202 12.54 6.80 -1.30
N ALA A 203 12.05 8.03 -1.19
CA ALA A 203 12.89 9.20 -0.98
C ALA A 203 13.68 9.09 0.34
N VAL A 204 13.03 8.67 1.43
CA VAL A 204 13.68 8.52 2.73
C VAL A 204 14.60 7.29 2.82
N LEU A 205 14.37 6.25 2.01
CA LEU A 205 15.28 5.10 1.95
C LEU A 205 16.58 5.38 1.18
N LYS A 206 16.53 6.27 0.19
CA LYS A 206 17.65 6.55 -0.71
C LYS A 206 18.94 6.95 0.03
N PRO A 207 18.94 7.89 0.99
CA PRO A 207 20.15 8.22 1.76
C PRO A 207 20.62 7.10 2.67
N LEU A 208 19.70 6.27 3.18
CA LEU A 208 20.02 5.15 4.08
C LEU A 208 20.73 4.01 3.34
N LYS A 209 20.58 3.90 2.02
CA LYS A 209 21.15 2.87 1.15
C LYS A 209 20.78 1.46 1.61
N ILE A 210 19.54 1.25 2.02
CA ILE A 210 19.02 -0.05 2.42
C ILE A 210 17.81 -0.42 1.56
N GLN A 211 17.54 -1.71 1.40
CA GLN A 211 16.38 -2.23 0.70
C GLN A 211 15.13 -2.12 1.59
N ALA A 212 13.95 -2.05 0.99
CA ALA A 212 12.67 -1.97 1.70
C ALA A 212 12.47 -3.16 2.66
N SER A 213 12.74 -4.38 2.21
CA SER A 213 12.63 -5.60 3.03
C SER A 213 13.54 -5.55 4.27
N ARG A 214 14.77 -5.03 4.12
CA ARG A 214 15.68 -4.84 5.26
C ARG A 214 15.19 -3.75 6.19
N PHE A 215 14.66 -2.64 5.66
CA PHE A 215 14.08 -1.57 6.46
C PHE A 215 12.90 -2.10 7.30
N PHE A 216 11.98 -2.86 6.69
CA PHE A 216 10.86 -3.44 7.42
C PHE A 216 11.29 -4.52 8.42
N ALA A 217 12.34 -5.29 8.14
CA ALA A 217 12.90 -6.22 9.12
C ALA A 217 13.46 -5.49 10.36
N ASP A 218 14.16 -4.37 10.16
CA ASP A 218 14.67 -3.54 11.24
C ASP A 218 13.51 -2.85 12.01
N PHE A 219 12.46 -2.41 11.31
CA PHE A 219 11.27 -1.83 11.95
C PHE A 219 10.49 -2.87 12.76
N ALA A 220 10.37 -4.12 12.26
CA ALA A 220 9.76 -5.22 13.00
C ALA A 220 10.46 -5.48 14.35
N GLU A 221 11.78 -5.43 14.36
CA GLU A 221 12.55 -5.58 15.60
C GLU A 221 12.34 -4.39 16.54
N TRP A 222 12.28 -3.16 16.01
CA TRP A 222 11.97 -1.96 16.76
C TRP A 222 10.55 -2.03 17.38
N GLN A 223 9.54 -2.47 16.61
CA GLN A 223 8.17 -2.70 17.11
C GLN A 223 8.15 -3.72 18.23
N ARG A 224 8.89 -4.84 18.10
CA ARG A 224 8.98 -5.88 19.11
C ARG A 224 9.55 -5.35 20.43
N LEU A 225 10.57 -4.52 20.37
CA LEU A 225 11.18 -3.89 21.56
C LEU A 225 10.23 -2.88 22.22
N GLY A 226 9.38 -2.21 21.43
CA GLY A 226 8.36 -1.27 21.88
C GLY A 226 7.02 -1.90 22.28
N SER A 227 6.89 -3.25 22.22
CA SER A 227 5.63 -3.98 22.44
C SER A 227 4.46 -3.47 21.57
N CYS A 228 4.75 -3.11 20.33
CA CYS A 228 3.78 -2.70 19.31
C CYS A 228 3.84 -3.58 18.04
N ASP A 229 4.21 -4.85 18.21
CA ASP A 229 4.16 -5.89 17.20
C ASP A 229 2.82 -6.66 17.23
N PHE A 230 2.60 -7.54 16.25
CA PHE A 230 1.35 -8.31 16.18
C PHE A 230 1.12 -9.24 17.40
N ARG A 231 2.18 -9.64 18.12
CA ARG A 231 2.06 -10.50 19.32
C ARG A 231 1.56 -9.74 20.53
N SER A 232 1.75 -8.43 20.56
CA SER A 232 1.22 -7.56 21.59
C SER A 232 -0.26 -7.22 21.40
N GLY A 233 -0.89 -7.71 20.31
CA GLY A 233 -2.26 -7.38 19.94
C GLY A 233 -2.40 -5.99 19.29
N PHE A 234 -1.30 -5.41 18.83
CA PHE A 234 -1.33 -4.15 18.10
C PHE A 234 -1.96 -4.36 16.72
N THR A 235 -2.99 -3.59 16.41
CA THR A 235 -3.70 -3.59 15.12
C THR A 235 -3.52 -2.22 14.48
N PRO A 236 -2.71 -2.10 13.42
CA PRO A 236 -2.40 -0.79 12.81
C PRO A 236 -3.64 -0.02 12.34
N GLU A 237 -4.68 -0.72 11.92
CA GLU A 237 -5.93 -0.14 11.40
C GLU A 237 -6.80 0.47 12.50
N ASP A 238 -6.62 0.05 13.74
CA ASP A 238 -7.36 0.56 14.91
C ASP A 238 -6.66 1.78 15.55
N VAL A 239 -5.47 2.14 15.06
CA VAL A 239 -4.65 3.22 15.60
C VAL A 239 -4.79 4.47 14.74
N PRO A 240 -5.02 5.67 15.33
CA PRO A 240 -5.02 6.91 14.57
C PRO A 240 -3.74 7.09 13.74
N HIS A 241 -3.87 7.57 12.50
CA HIS A 241 -2.70 7.77 11.62
C HIS A 241 -1.63 8.66 12.28
N SER A 242 -2.02 9.65 13.08
CA SER A 242 -1.09 10.52 13.82
C SER A 242 -0.17 9.76 14.78
N GLU A 243 -0.62 8.65 15.37
CA GLU A 243 0.21 7.80 16.22
C GLU A 243 1.19 6.95 15.39
N ILE A 244 0.73 6.45 14.24
CA ILE A 244 1.61 5.73 13.30
C ILE A 244 2.68 6.69 12.75
N GLU A 245 2.33 7.93 12.42
CA GLU A 245 3.29 8.97 12.01
C GLU A 245 4.38 9.20 13.09
N LYS A 246 4.01 9.23 14.37
CA LYS A 246 4.99 9.33 15.47
C LYS A 246 5.93 8.12 15.52
N MET A 247 5.40 6.91 15.30
CA MET A 247 6.21 5.69 15.22
C MET A 247 7.17 5.75 14.02
N GLN A 248 6.68 6.16 12.84
CA GLN A 248 7.50 6.36 11.66
C GLN A 248 8.64 7.33 11.91
N LEU A 249 8.35 8.51 12.47
CA LEU A 249 9.35 9.55 12.76
C LEU A 249 10.37 9.09 13.80
N SER A 250 9.93 8.40 14.87
CA SER A 250 10.82 7.88 15.90
C SER A 250 11.79 6.84 15.33
N PHE A 251 11.29 5.89 14.53
CA PHE A 251 12.13 4.89 13.91
C PHE A 251 13.07 5.49 12.85
N LEU A 252 12.57 6.36 11.98
CA LEU A 252 13.41 7.05 10.99
C LEU A 252 14.53 7.84 11.64
N LYS A 253 14.24 8.57 12.75
CA LYS A 253 15.27 9.26 13.50
C LYS A 253 16.39 8.30 13.95
N THR A 254 16.01 7.17 14.53
CA THR A 254 16.99 6.14 14.95
C THR A 254 17.83 5.67 13.75
N LYS A 255 17.21 5.38 12.61
CA LYS A 255 17.94 4.90 11.41
C LYS A 255 18.89 5.95 10.83
N TYR A 256 18.47 7.23 10.80
CA TYR A 256 19.32 8.32 10.32
C TYR A 256 20.48 8.59 11.28
N ASP A 257 20.27 8.49 12.60
CA ASP A 257 21.32 8.62 13.60
C ASP A 257 22.35 7.46 13.50
N GLU A 258 21.89 6.21 13.37
CA GLU A 258 22.75 5.04 13.15
C GLU A 258 23.65 5.19 11.91
N LYS A 259 23.14 5.82 10.86
CA LYS A 259 23.87 6.06 9.60
C LYS A 259 24.69 7.34 9.60
N ARG A 260 24.70 8.12 10.71
CA ARG A 260 25.35 9.44 10.82
C ARG A 260 24.79 10.47 9.82
N LEU A 261 23.50 10.36 9.53
CA LEU A 261 22.74 11.25 8.62
C LEU A 261 21.77 12.18 9.36
N SER A 262 21.98 12.42 10.66
CA SER A 262 21.10 13.22 11.50
C SER A 262 20.86 14.64 10.95
N HIS A 263 21.82 15.19 10.17
CA HIS A 263 21.68 16.47 9.51
C HIS A 263 20.60 16.49 8.41
N LEU A 264 20.21 15.35 7.85
CA LEU A 264 19.16 15.24 6.86
C LEU A 264 17.77 15.06 7.51
N PHE A 265 17.72 14.76 8.82
CA PHE A 265 16.46 14.36 9.45
C PHE A 265 15.42 15.49 9.51
N ALA A 266 15.84 16.75 9.47
CA ALA A 266 14.90 17.88 9.38
C ALA A 266 14.05 17.80 8.10
N VAL A 267 14.65 17.52 6.95
CA VAL A 267 13.95 17.33 5.67
C VAL A 267 12.99 16.13 5.76
N VAL A 268 13.49 14.97 6.24
CA VAL A 268 12.69 13.75 6.42
C VAL A 268 11.45 14.02 7.26
N ARG A 269 11.63 14.65 8.43
CA ARG A 269 10.53 14.99 9.34
C ARG A 269 9.47 15.84 8.68
N ASN A 270 9.88 16.87 7.93
CA ASN A 270 8.94 17.78 7.28
C ASN A 270 8.18 17.10 6.14
N ILE A 271 8.85 16.29 5.31
CA ILE A 271 8.19 15.50 4.25
C ILE A 271 7.15 14.54 4.85
N VAL A 272 7.50 13.77 5.89
CA VAL A 272 6.58 12.83 6.54
C VAL A 272 5.38 13.56 7.13
N ARG A 273 5.60 14.65 7.88
CA ARG A 273 4.51 15.40 8.52
C ARG A 273 3.59 16.09 7.54
N LEU A 274 4.13 16.69 6.48
CA LEU A 274 3.32 17.35 5.45
C LEU A 274 2.45 16.35 4.69
N ASN A 275 3.04 15.25 4.20
CA ASN A 275 2.28 14.19 3.54
C ASN A 275 1.29 13.50 4.50
N GLY A 276 1.67 13.32 5.78
CA GLY A 276 0.78 12.78 6.79
C GLY A 276 -0.44 13.67 7.04
N ALA A 277 -0.28 14.99 7.05
CA ALA A 277 -1.38 15.94 7.18
C ALA A 277 -2.34 15.88 5.99
N PHE A 278 -1.83 15.85 4.75
CA PHE A 278 -2.64 15.63 3.55
C PHE A 278 -3.39 14.29 3.59
N ALA A 279 -2.70 13.24 4.02
CA ALA A 279 -3.31 11.90 4.10
C ALA A 279 -4.43 11.84 5.15
N ARG A 280 -4.31 12.54 6.30
CA ARG A 280 -5.38 12.64 7.30
C ARG A 280 -6.57 13.44 6.78
N LEU A 281 -6.31 14.54 6.08
CA LEU A 281 -7.40 15.30 5.46
C LEU A 281 -8.18 14.45 4.46
N SER A 282 -7.48 13.70 3.60
CA SER A 282 -8.12 12.83 2.60
C SER A 282 -8.87 11.65 3.23
N GLY A 283 -8.35 11.06 4.29
CA GLY A 283 -8.90 9.83 4.89
C GLY A 283 -9.89 10.09 6.02
N GLU A 284 -9.61 11.09 6.87
CA GLU A 284 -10.39 11.39 8.07
C GLU A 284 -11.13 12.74 8.00
N GLY A 285 -10.88 13.56 6.97
CA GLY A 285 -11.43 14.90 6.87
C GLY A 285 -10.83 15.90 7.89
N GLU A 286 -9.63 15.59 8.42
CA GLU A 286 -8.99 16.38 9.48
C GLU A 286 -8.22 17.56 8.89
N GLU A 287 -8.76 18.78 9.04
CA GLU A 287 -7.99 20.01 8.80
C GLU A 287 -7.02 20.26 9.95
N CYS A 288 -5.83 20.73 9.64
CA CYS A 288 -4.82 21.03 10.67
C CYS A 288 -3.87 22.15 10.26
N VAL A 289 -3.13 22.64 11.25
CA VAL A 289 -1.99 23.54 11.05
C VAL A 289 -0.74 22.81 11.51
N ILE A 290 0.27 22.78 10.65
CA ILE A 290 1.58 22.19 10.95
C ILE A 290 2.67 23.25 10.80
N GLU A 291 3.75 23.07 11.55
CA GLU A 291 4.97 23.86 11.35
C GLU A 291 5.96 23.05 10.51
N THR A 292 6.55 23.68 9.51
CA THR A 292 7.63 23.16 8.67
C THR A 292 8.87 24.04 8.78
N ASP A 293 10.05 23.43 8.56
CA ASP A 293 11.33 24.15 8.53
C ASP A 293 11.72 24.59 7.11
N PHE A 294 10.88 24.22 6.12
CA PHE A 294 11.06 24.53 4.71
C PHE A 294 9.73 24.94 4.11
N ASN A 295 9.79 25.71 3.02
CA ASN A 295 8.60 26.08 2.27
C ASN A 295 7.85 24.81 1.79
N PRO A 296 6.52 24.73 1.96
CA PRO A 296 5.75 23.57 1.52
C PRO A 296 5.82 23.36 0.00
N ASP A 297 5.97 24.40 -0.84
CA ASP A 297 6.14 24.27 -2.28
C ASP A 297 7.41 23.48 -2.61
N ASP A 298 8.51 23.75 -1.90
CA ASP A 298 9.77 23.03 -2.06
C ASP A 298 9.63 21.55 -1.60
N LEU A 299 8.97 21.32 -0.45
CA LEU A 299 8.78 19.98 0.10
C LEU A 299 7.91 19.07 -0.80
N LEU A 300 6.98 19.67 -1.55
CA LEU A 300 6.09 18.96 -2.48
C LEU A 300 6.67 18.89 -3.90
N SER A 301 7.76 19.58 -4.16
CA SER A 301 8.42 19.58 -5.46
C SER A 301 9.13 18.25 -5.75
N PRO A 302 9.39 17.90 -7.03
CA PRO A 302 10.15 16.70 -7.39
C PRO A 302 11.57 16.65 -6.79
N GLU A 303 12.16 17.79 -6.46
CA GLU A 303 13.50 17.93 -5.84
C GLU A 303 13.56 17.26 -4.48
N SER A 304 12.45 17.24 -3.74
CA SER A 304 12.36 16.57 -2.42
C SER A 304 12.56 15.04 -2.49
N SER A 305 12.47 14.45 -3.68
CA SER A 305 12.77 13.03 -3.92
C SER A 305 14.24 12.67 -3.73
N ASP A 306 15.15 13.66 -3.72
CA ASP A 306 16.56 13.51 -3.34
C ASP A 306 16.86 14.33 -2.08
N ILE A 307 16.59 13.73 -0.91
CA ILE A 307 16.73 14.38 0.40
C ILE A 307 18.14 14.98 0.62
N ALA A 308 19.18 14.31 0.12
CA ALA A 308 20.55 14.81 0.29
C ALA A 308 20.81 16.06 -0.58
N ALA A 309 20.35 16.04 -1.82
CA ALA A 309 20.43 17.21 -2.71
C ALA A 309 19.56 18.35 -2.20
N PHE A 310 18.32 18.04 -1.77
CA PHE A 310 17.40 19.01 -1.19
C PHE A 310 18.00 19.73 0.02
N ALA A 311 18.55 19.00 1.00
CA ALA A 311 19.16 19.57 2.19
C ALA A 311 20.37 20.48 1.91
N ASN A 312 21.04 20.28 0.77
CA ASN A 312 22.17 21.10 0.36
C ASN A 312 21.77 22.37 -0.45
N ASN A 313 20.63 22.30 -1.16
CA ASN A 313 20.27 23.32 -2.15
C ASN A 313 19.10 24.20 -1.69
N VAL A 314 18.26 23.74 -0.77
CA VAL A 314 17.07 24.47 -0.33
C VAL A 314 17.35 25.12 1.03
N CYS A 315 17.05 26.40 1.13
CA CYS A 315 17.21 27.15 2.37
C CYS A 315 16.09 26.80 3.37
N MET A 316 16.44 26.77 4.66
CA MET A 316 15.44 26.63 5.71
C MET A 316 14.59 27.91 5.79
N GLU A 317 13.29 27.75 5.74
CA GLU A 317 12.29 28.80 5.88
C GLU A 317 11.14 28.25 6.76
N LYS A 318 11.03 28.75 7.98
CA LYS A 318 9.98 28.31 8.90
C LYS A 318 8.62 28.82 8.43
N CYS A 319 7.72 27.91 8.17
CA CYS A 319 6.36 28.21 7.74
C CYS A 319 5.34 27.55 8.67
N ALA A 320 4.28 28.28 9.01
CA ALA A 320 3.05 27.69 9.53
C ALA A 320 2.13 27.41 8.33
N VAL A 321 1.75 26.15 8.14
CA VAL A 321 1.01 25.67 6.97
C VAL A 321 -0.35 25.14 7.42
N LYS A 322 -1.42 25.78 6.96
CA LYS A 322 -2.78 25.26 7.15
C LYS A 322 -3.10 24.30 6.01
N ILE A 323 -3.47 23.05 6.34
CA ILE A 323 -4.00 22.04 5.43
C ILE A 323 -5.52 22.05 5.56
N PHE A 324 -6.25 22.14 4.44
CA PHE A 324 -7.70 22.27 4.39
C PHE A 324 -8.29 21.63 3.14
N ALA A 325 -9.61 21.40 3.14
CA ALA A 325 -10.32 20.91 1.97
C ALA A 325 -10.56 22.06 0.97
N GLY A 326 -9.91 21.97 -0.20
CA GLY A 326 -10.13 22.82 -1.35
C GLY A 326 -11.22 22.27 -2.28
N ASP A 327 -11.50 22.99 -3.36
CA ASP A 327 -12.56 22.61 -4.34
C ASP A 327 -12.21 21.31 -5.08
N ASP A 328 -10.91 21.08 -5.35
CA ASP A 328 -10.42 19.92 -6.11
C ASP A 328 -9.76 18.83 -5.20
N GLY A 329 -9.90 18.94 -3.89
CA GLY A 329 -9.32 18.02 -2.92
C GLY A 329 -8.47 18.73 -1.86
N PRO A 330 -7.55 18.00 -1.18
CA PRO A 330 -6.68 18.58 -0.18
C PRO A 330 -5.79 19.69 -0.72
N ASP A 331 -5.79 20.84 -0.03
CA ASP A 331 -5.02 22.03 -0.39
C ASP A 331 -4.33 22.62 0.86
N TYR A 332 -3.46 23.59 0.67
CA TYR A 332 -2.74 24.24 1.77
C TYR A 332 -2.56 25.74 1.54
N LYS A 333 -2.30 26.45 2.62
CA LYS A 333 -1.85 27.84 2.59
C LYS A 333 -0.82 28.10 3.66
N ILE A 334 0.14 28.95 3.35
CA ILE A 334 1.10 29.51 4.33
C ILE A 334 0.37 30.61 5.10
N LEU A 335 0.51 30.59 6.45
CA LEU A 335 -0.12 31.54 7.37
C LEU A 335 0.78 32.73 7.68
#